data_4cea6c35ef12149e04a0ef46606170bd
#
_entry.id   4cea6c35ef12149e04a0ef46606170bd
#
_cell.length_a   1.000
_cell.length_b   1.000
_cell.length_c   1.000
_cell.angle_alpha   90.00
_cell.angle_beta   90.00
_cell.angle_gamma   90.00
#
_symmetry.space_group_name_H-M   'P 1'
#
loop_
_entity.id
_entity.type
_entity.pdbx_description
1 polymer ?
#
loop_
_entity_poly.entity_id
_entity_poly.type
_entity_poly.pdbx_seq_one_letter_code
_entity_poly.pdbx_strand_id
1 'polypeptide(L)'
;MQFASEMIDDLLFSGRRPGPKTVYKHACVLHILCAVRDAMAARSRITTRAIYYSDVNLFKTQRWSDYCVAWLCRSLQVPRESLNVVAVPKGLVRGPMRMKAAQSPWVDCRSSLETRGCLVLPNLTEVDLSGVDFFLVLEKETVFSRLHASGFTERGVLMTARGFPDRASQRMVSLVARSSDVPL
;
A
#
# COMPACT_ATOMS: atom_id res chain seq x y z
N MET A 1 -7.65 14.67 17.70
CA MET A 1 -7.03 15.71 18.55
C MET A 1 -6.75 15.21 19.97
N GLN A 2 -7.63 14.45 20.59
CA GLN A 2 -7.50 13.95 21.96
C GLN A 2 -6.22 13.11 22.18
N PHE A 3 -5.89 12.16 21.29
CA PHE A 3 -4.69 11.33 21.39
C PHE A 3 -3.37 12.14 21.36
N ALA A 4 -3.29 13.17 20.52
CA ALA A 4 -2.11 14.04 20.48
C ALA A 4 -1.98 14.85 21.77
N SER A 5 -3.11 15.29 22.35
CA SER A 5 -3.16 15.95 23.66
C SER A 5 -2.69 15.01 24.75
N GLU A 6 -3.25 13.81 24.83
CA GLU A 6 -2.87 12.79 25.83
C GLU A 6 -1.39 12.42 25.73
N MET A 7 -0.84 12.31 24.51
CA MET A 7 0.58 12.05 24.30
C MET A 7 1.46 13.22 24.74
N ILE A 8 1.00 14.46 24.53
CA ILE A 8 1.68 15.67 24.98
C ILE A 8 1.59 15.78 26.50
N ASP A 9 0.43 15.49 27.08
CA ASP A 9 0.21 15.50 28.52
C ASP A 9 1.08 14.46 29.24
N ASP A 10 1.19 13.26 28.67
CA ASP A 10 2.08 12.21 29.18
C ASP A 10 3.56 12.61 29.12
N LEU A 11 3.97 13.37 28.08
CA LEU A 11 5.30 13.94 27.94
C LEU A 11 5.60 15.07 28.93
N LEU A 12 4.60 15.92 29.20
CA LEU A 12 4.78 17.14 29.98
C LEU A 12 4.45 16.94 31.46
N PHE A 13 3.49 16.07 31.79
CA PHE A 13 2.89 16.00 33.12
C PHE A 13 3.05 14.65 33.84
N SER A 14 3.64 13.62 33.20
CA SER A 14 3.82 12.29 33.83
C SER A 14 4.80 12.25 35.01
N GLY A 15 5.34 13.39 35.42
CA GLY A 15 6.28 13.52 36.54
C GLY A 15 7.64 12.81 36.34
N ARG A 16 7.79 12.02 35.29
CA ARG A 16 9.04 11.40 34.85
C ARG A 16 9.50 12.02 33.55
N ARG A 17 10.69 12.60 33.53
CA ARG A 17 11.29 13.07 32.26
C ARG A 17 11.44 11.87 31.30
N PRO A 18 10.80 11.90 30.11
CA PRO A 18 10.94 10.83 29.16
C PRO A 18 12.40 10.72 28.68
N GLY A 19 12.89 9.50 28.54
CA GLY A 19 14.23 9.28 28.03
C GLY A 19 14.39 9.76 26.56
N PRO A 20 15.60 10.03 26.10
CA PRO A 20 15.86 10.58 24.76
C PRO A 20 15.23 9.76 23.61
N LYS A 21 15.19 8.43 23.73
CA LYS A 21 14.56 7.54 22.74
C LYS A 21 13.04 7.73 22.65
N THR A 22 12.39 7.99 23.79
CA THR A 22 10.95 8.25 23.87
C THR A 22 10.61 9.59 23.25
N VAL A 23 11.36 10.64 23.60
CA VAL A 23 11.21 11.97 23.02
C VAL A 23 11.38 11.93 21.50
N TYR A 24 12.43 11.25 21.03
CA TYR A 24 12.68 11.10 19.59
C TYR A 24 11.53 10.38 18.87
N LYS A 25 11.01 9.27 19.42
CA LYS A 25 9.86 8.58 18.84
C LYS A 25 8.62 9.48 18.76
N HIS A 26 8.34 10.24 19.83
CA HIS A 26 7.19 11.15 19.86
C HIS A 26 7.35 12.30 18.86
N ALA A 27 8.55 12.84 18.67
CA ALA A 27 8.82 13.84 17.64
C ALA A 27 8.50 13.28 16.23
N CYS A 28 8.93 12.05 15.94
CA CYS A 28 8.60 11.39 14.68
C CYS A 28 7.08 11.18 14.52
N VAL A 29 6.39 10.77 15.58
CA VAL A 29 4.93 10.54 15.56
C VAL A 29 4.17 11.85 15.37
N LEU A 30 4.58 12.94 16.02
CA LEU A 30 3.99 14.27 15.82
C LEU A 30 4.16 14.75 14.38
N HIS A 31 5.35 14.57 13.80
CA HIS A 31 5.57 14.88 12.38
C HIS A 31 4.64 14.10 11.46
N ILE A 32 4.45 12.78 11.72
CA ILE A 32 3.50 11.93 10.98
C ILE A 32 2.07 12.47 11.14
N LEU A 33 1.64 12.84 12.35
CA LEU A 33 0.30 13.38 12.60
C LEU A 33 0.07 14.70 11.84
N CYS A 34 1.06 15.57 11.76
CA CYS A 34 1.00 16.78 10.93
C CYS A 34 0.81 16.42 9.44
N ALA A 35 1.61 15.50 8.92
CA ALA A 35 1.50 15.06 7.53
C ALA A 35 0.15 14.41 7.22
N VAL A 36 -0.38 13.60 8.14
CA VAL A 36 -1.73 12.99 8.06
C VAL A 36 -2.81 14.07 8.06
N ARG A 37 -2.76 15.03 8.98
CA ARG A 37 -3.70 16.16 9.04
C ARG A 37 -3.72 16.92 7.71
N ASP A 38 -2.57 17.24 7.16
CA ASP A 38 -2.45 18.00 5.91
C ASP A 38 -2.99 17.21 4.72
N ALA A 39 -2.70 15.91 4.66
CA ALA A 39 -3.26 15.01 3.66
C ALA A 39 -4.79 14.90 3.76
N MET A 40 -5.34 14.81 4.98
CA MET A 40 -6.79 14.77 5.21
C MET A 40 -7.45 16.10 4.83
N ALA A 41 -6.86 17.23 5.20
CA ALA A 41 -7.35 18.57 4.83
C ALA A 41 -7.36 18.78 3.32
N ALA A 42 -6.33 18.30 2.63
CA ALA A 42 -6.23 18.35 1.17
C ALA A 42 -7.05 17.25 0.45
N ARG A 43 -7.79 16.40 1.18
CA ARG A 43 -8.48 15.21 0.65
C ARG A 43 -7.58 14.33 -0.22
N SER A 44 -6.32 14.26 0.11
CA SER A 44 -5.28 13.51 -0.60
C SER A 44 -4.80 12.32 0.24
N ARG A 45 -4.01 11.44 -0.39
CA ARG A 45 -3.35 10.33 0.30
C ARG A 45 -1.85 10.59 0.33
N ILE A 46 -1.22 10.22 1.45
CA ILE A 46 0.24 10.28 1.59
C ILE A 46 0.81 8.87 1.62
N THR A 47 1.93 8.65 0.95
CA THR A 47 2.60 7.35 1.01
C THR A 47 3.54 7.28 2.22
N THR A 48 3.77 6.06 2.76
CA THR A 48 4.77 5.88 3.83
C THR A 48 6.16 6.36 3.40
N ARG A 49 6.44 6.27 2.10
CA ARG A 49 7.69 6.75 1.53
C ARG A 49 7.76 8.28 1.47
N ALA A 50 6.66 8.96 1.14
CA ALA A 50 6.58 10.42 1.18
C ALA A 50 6.73 10.96 2.60
N ILE A 51 6.17 10.27 3.61
CA ILE A 51 6.39 10.61 5.03
C ILE A 51 7.89 10.54 5.36
N TYR A 52 8.59 9.50 4.97
CA TYR A 52 10.04 9.41 5.20
C TYR A 52 10.81 10.55 4.53
N TYR A 53 10.49 10.86 3.27
CA TYR A 53 11.18 11.91 2.53
C TYR A 53 10.80 13.33 2.97
N SER A 54 9.70 13.52 3.68
CA SER A 54 9.34 14.84 4.21
C SER A 54 10.34 15.36 5.28
N ASP A 55 11.00 14.44 6.00
CA ASP A 55 12.12 14.77 6.88
C ASP A 55 13.05 13.57 7.10
N VAL A 56 13.99 13.39 6.17
CA VAL A 56 14.98 12.31 6.23
C VAL A 56 15.88 12.42 7.46
N ASN A 57 16.18 13.65 7.90
CA ASN A 57 17.05 13.88 9.06
C ASN A 57 16.36 13.48 10.36
N LEU A 58 15.06 13.71 10.46
CA LEU A 58 14.26 13.28 11.61
C LEU A 58 14.12 11.75 11.62
N PHE A 59 13.70 11.14 10.50
CA PHE A 59 13.41 9.69 10.48
C PHE A 59 14.66 8.83 10.38
N LYS A 60 15.75 9.34 9.81
CA LYS A 60 17.03 8.64 9.56
C LYS A 60 16.92 7.43 8.63
N THR A 61 15.90 6.58 8.77
CA THR A 61 15.66 5.40 7.91
C THR A 61 14.18 5.23 7.60
N GLN A 62 13.87 4.73 6.41
CA GLN A 62 12.51 4.35 6.00
C GLN A 62 11.89 3.36 7.00
N ARG A 63 12.67 2.37 7.46
CA ARG A 63 12.22 1.36 8.41
C ARG A 63 11.73 1.97 9.73
N TRP A 64 12.37 3.03 10.19
CA TRP A 64 11.96 3.72 11.42
C TRP A 64 10.66 4.51 11.21
N SER A 65 10.53 5.22 10.09
CA SER A 65 9.30 5.89 9.69
C SER A 65 8.13 4.90 9.61
N ASP A 66 8.33 3.74 8.93
CA ASP A 66 7.32 2.68 8.84
C ASP A 66 6.93 2.12 10.22
N TYR A 67 7.90 1.95 11.12
CA TYR A 67 7.65 1.54 12.51
C TYR A 67 6.79 2.56 13.25
N CYS A 68 7.08 3.86 13.14
CA CYS A 68 6.31 4.93 13.78
C CYS A 68 4.87 4.99 13.25
N VAL A 69 4.66 4.84 11.94
CA VAL A 69 3.32 4.73 11.35
C VAL A 69 2.57 3.51 11.90
N ALA A 70 3.21 2.34 11.93
CA ALA A 70 2.59 1.13 12.46
C ALA A 70 2.30 1.21 13.97
N TRP A 71 3.16 1.88 14.73
CA TRP A 71 2.93 2.14 16.15
C TRP A 71 1.73 3.07 16.34
N LEU A 72 1.63 4.17 15.58
CA LEU A 72 0.50 5.09 15.61
C LEU A 72 -0.82 4.38 15.30
N CYS A 73 -0.87 3.57 14.24
CA CYS A 73 -2.05 2.79 13.88
C CYS A 73 -2.51 1.86 15.00
N ARG A 74 -1.57 1.18 15.67
CA ARG A 74 -1.87 0.31 16.81
C ARG A 74 -2.38 1.09 18.02
N SER A 75 -1.75 2.21 18.33
CA SER A 75 -2.16 3.05 19.47
C SER A 75 -3.55 3.66 19.29
N LEU A 76 -3.92 4.01 18.05
CA LEU A 76 -5.24 4.53 17.70
C LEU A 76 -6.26 3.41 17.39
N GLN A 77 -5.83 2.16 17.32
CA GLN A 77 -6.65 1.02 16.89
C GLN A 77 -7.35 1.21 15.55
N VAL A 78 -6.69 1.90 14.62
CA VAL A 78 -7.20 2.13 13.27
C VAL A 78 -6.27 1.55 12.20
N PRO A 79 -6.79 1.12 11.05
CA PRO A 79 -5.96 0.74 9.93
C PRO A 79 -5.27 1.98 9.34
N ARG A 80 -4.12 1.78 8.72
CA ARG A 80 -3.29 2.83 8.12
C ARG A 80 -4.06 3.67 7.10
N GLU A 81 -4.93 3.05 6.36
CA GLU A 81 -5.77 3.67 5.34
C GLU A 81 -6.73 4.73 5.92
N SER A 82 -7.18 4.55 7.17
CA SER A 82 -7.99 5.55 7.90
C SER A 82 -7.22 6.82 8.24
N LEU A 83 -5.89 6.76 8.22
CA LEU A 83 -5.01 7.91 8.36
C LEU A 83 -4.62 8.51 7.00
N ASN A 84 -5.28 8.13 5.92
CA ASN A 84 -4.91 8.48 4.53
C ASN A 84 -3.47 8.10 4.17
N VAL A 85 -2.84 7.19 4.93
CA VAL A 85 -1.49 6.70 4.67
C VAL A 85 -1.56 5.41 3.87
N VAL A 86 -0.95 5.40 2.69
CA VAL A 86 -0.97 4.25 1.77
C VAL A 86 0.44 3.74 1.48
N ALA A 87 0.58 2.44 1.20
CA ALA A 87 1.80 1.92 0.59
C ALA A 87 1.78 2.23 -0.91
N VAL A 88 2.93 2.46 -1.50
CA VAL A 88 3.05 2.50 -2.97
C VAL A 88 2.82 1.08 -3.49
N PRO A 89 1.79 0.85 -4.33
CA PRO A 89 1.62 -0.44 -4.95
C PRO A 89 2.82 -0.76 -5.84
N LYS A 90 3.32 -1.97 -5.79
CA LYS A 90 4.43 -2.41 -6.64
C LYS A 90 4.08 -3.61 -7.51
N GLY A 91 2.99 -4.32 -7.20
CA GLY A 91 2.52 -5.43 -7.99
C GLY A 91 2.10 -4.99 -9.40
N LEU A 92 2.43 -5.80 -10.38
CA LEU A 92 1.97 -5.65 -11.76
C LEU A 92 1.04 -6.79 -12.12
N VAL A 93 0.07 -6.49 -12.96
CA VAL A 93 -0.83 -7.48 -13.55
C VAL A 93 -0.99 -7.19 -15.05
N ARG A 94 -1.13 -8.27 -15.86
CA ARG A 94 -1.37 -8.18 -17.29
C ARG A 94 -2.17 -9.37 -17.79
N GLY A 95 -3.08 -9.13 -18.71
CA GLY A 95 -3.91 -10.16 -19.31
C GLY A 95 -5.37 -9.74 -19.44
N PRO A 96 -6.23 -10.65 -19.91
CA PRO A 96 -7.64 -10.39 -20.20
C PRO A 96 -8.49 -10.29 -18.92
N MET A 97 -8.17 -9.31 -18.07
CA MET A 97 -8.92 -9.02 -16.85
C MET A 97 -9.19 -7.52 -16.69
N ARG A 98 -10.19 -7.20 -15.91
CA ARG A 98 -10.44 -5.83 -15.44
C ARG A 98 -10.42 -5.81 -13.92
N MET A 99 -10.00 -4.70 -13.36
CA MET A 99 -9.96 -4.49 -11.92
C MET A 99 -10.55 -3.14 -11.55
N LYS A 100 -11.14 -3.06 -10.34
CA LYS A 100 -11.78 -1.85 -9.84
C LYS A 100 -11.43 -1.62 -8.39
N ALA A 101 -11.08 -0.40 -8.05
CA ALA A 101 -10.97 0.06 -6.66
C ALA A 101 -12.24 0.82 -6.25
N ALA A 102 -12.44 0.99 -4.94
CA ALA A 102 -13.56 1.75 -4.42
C ALA A 102 -13.61 3.15 -5.07
N GLN A 103 -14.78 3.53 -5.58
CA GLN A 103 -15.05 4.84 -6.22
C GLN A 103 -14.19 5.16 -7.45
N SER A 104 -13.63 4.15 -8.12
CA SER A 104 -12.84 4.31 -9.34
C SER A 104 -13.50 3.61 -10.53
N PRO A 105 -13.26 4.03 -11.76
CA PRO A 105 -13.69 3.30 -12.94
C PRO A 105 -12.97 1.94 -13.03
N TRP A 106 -13.50 1.05 -13.87
CA TRP A 106 -12.82 -0.18 -14.24
C TRP A 106 -11.54 0.11 -15.04
N VAL A 107 -10.46 -0.59 -14.67
CA VAL A 107 -9.19 -0.57 -15.39
C VAL A 107 -9.05 -1.87 -16.15
N ASP A 108 -8.90 -1.78 -17.48
CA ASP A 108 -8.62 -2.93 -18.35
C ASP A 108 -7.12 -3.22 -18.36
N CYS A 109 -6.75 -4.44 -17.97
CA CYS A 109 -5.35 -4.86 -17.88
C CYS A 109 -4.78 -5.37 -19.22
N ARG A 110 -5.60 -5.48 -20.27
CA ARG A 110 -5.13 -5.74 -21.65
C ARG A 110 -4.53 -4.49 -22.29
N SER A 111 -5.22 -3.38 -22.13
CA SER A 111 -4.97 -2.12 -22.86
C SER A 111 -4.03 -1.17 -22.14
N SER A 112 -3.28 -1.63 -21.16
CA SER A 112 -2.31 -0.78 -20.48
C SER A 112 -1.35 -0.14 -21.49
N LEU A 113 -1.38 1.18 -21.58
CA LEU A 113 -0.42 2.00 -22.33
C LEU A 113 1.01 1.81 -21.80
N GLU A 114 1.14 1.25 -20.60
CA GLU A 114 2.42 0.88 -20.02
C GLU A 114 2.86 -0.49 -20.54
N THR A 115 3.93 -0.52 -21.29
CA THR A 115 4.57 -1.75 -21.82
C THR A 115 4.91 -2.75 -20.73
N ARG A 116 4.92 -2.35 -19.46
CA ARG A 116 5.30 -3.18 -18.32
C ARG A 116 4.13 -3.84 -17.58
N GLY A 117 2.87 -3.54 -17.94
CA GLY A 117 1.66 -4.03 -17.25
C GLY A 117 1.00 -2.99 -16.33
N CYS A 118 -0.23 -3.27 -15.88
CA CYS A 118 -0.98 -2.42 -14.97
C CYS A 118 -0.47 -2.56 -13.53
N LEU A 119 -0.32 -1.45 -12.82
CA LEU A 119 -0.13 -1.49 -11.37
C LEU A 119 -1.39 -2.02 -10.69
N VAL A 120 -1.24 -2.96 -9.77
CA VAL A 120 -2.34 -3.42 -8.93
C VAL A 120 -2.90 -2.25 -8.13
N LEU A 121 -4.21 -2.01 -8.25
CA LEU A 121 -4.85 -0.86 -7.61
C LEU A 121 -4.81 -0.98 -6.07
N PRO A 122 -4.46 0.09 -5.35
CA PRO A 122 -4.68 0.14 -3.91
C PRO A 122 -6.19 0.12 -3.63
N ASN A 123 -6.62 -0.49 -2.51
CA ASN A 123 -8.03 -0.62 -2.14
C ASN A 123 -8.90 -1.29 -3.22
N LEU A 124 -8.34 -2.28 -3.89
CA LEU A 124 -9.03 -3.10 -4.87
C LEU A 124 -10.30 -3.72 -4.25
N THR A 125 -11.45 -3.60 -4.93
CA THR A 125 -12.75 -4.13 -4.46
C THR A 125 -13.26 -5.25 -5.32
N GLU A 126 -13.05 -5.18 -6.63
CA GLU A 126 -13.63 -6.09 -7.60
C GLU A 126 -12.62 -6.46 -8.68
N VAL A 127 -12.71 -7.69 -9.18
CA VAL A 127 -11.99 -8.21 -10.33
C VAL A 127 -12.98 -8.89 -11.28
N ASP A 128 -12.77 -8.72 -12.56
CA ASP A 128 -13.52 -9.42 -13.60
C ASP A 128 -12.53 -10.28 -14.40
N LEU A 129 -12.74 -11.59 -14.36
CA LEU A 129 -11.91 -12.62 -14.98
C LEU A 129 -12.69 -13.38 -16.06
N SER A 130 -13.70 -12.75 -16.65
CA SER A 130 -14.51 -13.38 -17.70
C SER A 130 -13.65 -13.76 -18.91
N GLY A 131 -13.64 -15.05 -19.24
CA GLY A 131 -12.85 -15.59 -20.35
C GLY A 131 -11.35 -15.74 -20.07
N VAL A 132 -10.96 -15.75 -18.79
CA VAL A 132 -9.61 -16.04 -18.34
C VAL A 132 -9.45 -17.52 -18.09
N ASP A 133 -8.45 -18.18 -18.69
CA ASP A 133 -8.21 -19.60 -18.52
C ASP A 133 -7.39 -19.92 -17.25
N PHE A 134 -6.47 -19.01 -16.86
CA PHE A 134 -5.63 -19.16 -15.67
C PHE A 134 -5.15 -17.82 -15.14
N PHE A 135 -4.80 -17.79 -13.84
CA PHE A 135 -4.16 -16.65 -13.17
C PHE A 135 -2.84 -17.10 -12.56
N LEU A 136 -1.72 -16.64 -13.11
CA LEU A 136 -0.38 -17.07 -12.70
C LEU A 136 0.33 -15.98 -11.88
N VAL A 137 0.73 -16.33 -10.66
CA VAL A 137 1.48 -15.45 -9.76
C VAL A 137 2.97 -15.74 -9.86
N LEU A 138 3.76 -14.72 -10.14
CA LEU A 138 5.19 -14.80 -10.39
C LEU A 138 5.96 -13.96 -9.38
N GLU A 139 7.01 -14.49 -8.81
CA GLU A 139 7.87 -13.75 -7.88
C GLU A 139 8.65 -12.65 -8.60
N LYS A 140 9.27 -13.00 -9.75
CA LYS A 140 10.24 -12.15 -10.45
C LYS A 140 9.62 -11.42 -11.63
N GLU A 141 9.81 -10.09 -11.69
CA GLU A 141 9.38 -9.25 -12.82
C GLU A 141 10.00 -9.69 -14.16
N THR A 142 11.24 -10.20 -14.14
CA THR A 142 11.90 -10.68 -15.36
C THR A 142 11.18 -11.89 -15.98
N VAL A 143 10.67 -12.81 -15.16
CA VAL A 143 9.88 -13.96 -15.62
C VAL A 143 8.53 -13.49 -16.13
N PHE A 144 7.87 -12.59 -15.42
CA PHE A 144 6.62 -11.95 -15.84
C PHE A 144 6.75 -11.30 -17.23
N SER A 145 7.79 -10.51 -17.46
CA SER A 145 8.03 -9.84 -18.74
C SER A 145 8.30 -10.84 -19.88
N ARG A 146 9.03 -11.91 -19.61
CA ARG A 146 9.34 -12.96 -20.61
C ARG A 146 8.09 -13.73 -21.02
N LEU A 147 7.26 -14.16 -20.06
CA LEU A 147 6.03 -14.88 -20.35
C LEU A 147 5.03 -13.99 -21.10
N HIS A 148 4.94 -12.71 -20.74
CA HIS A 148 4.13 -11.78 -21.51
C HIS A 148 4.60 -11.68 -22.96
N ALA A 149 5.89 -11.52 -23.20
CA ALA A 149 6.46 -11.45 -24.55
C ALA A 149 6.26 -12.74 -25.37
N SER A 150 6.04 -13.87 -24.71
CA SER A 150 5.75 -15.18 -25.34
C SER A 150 4.24 -15.44 -25.57
N GLY A 151 3.36 -14.46 -25.41
CA GLY A 151 1.92 -14.58 -25.70
C GLY A 151 1.09 -15.20 -24.57
N PHE A 152 1.66 -15.50 -23.40
CA PHE A 152 0.92 -16.10 -22.28
C PHE A 152 -0.26 -15.27 -21.79
N THR A 153 -0.30 -13.97 -22.11
CA THR A 153 -1.38 -13.07 -21.71
C THR A 153 -2.54 -12.99 -22.70
N GLU A 154 -2.58 -13.79 -23.72
CA GLU A 154 -3.72 -13.82 -24.67
C GLU A 154 -4.98 -14.39 -24.02
N ARG A 155 -4.85 -15.46 -23.24
CA ARG A 155 -5.94 -16.16 -22.53
C ARG A 155 -5.75 -16.26 -21.03
N GLY A 156 -4.56 -15.94 -20.51
CA GLY A 156 -4.19 -16.01 -19.11
C GLY A 156 -3.82 -14.67 -18.53
N VAL A 157 -3.92 -14.55 -17.22
CA VAL A 157 -3.48 -13.39 -16.47
C VAL A 157 -2.16 -13.71 -15.78
N LEU A 158 -1.19 -12.83 -15.98
CA LEU A 158 0.08 -12.86 -15.25
C LEU A 158 0.10 -11.76 -14.19
N MET A 159 0.56 -12.09 -13.00
CA MET A 159 0.78 -11.15 -11.91
C MET A 159 2.18 -11.30 -11.33
N THR A 160 2.83 -10.21 -10.98
CA THR A 160 4.06 -10.23 -10.17
C THR A 160 3.96 -9.24 -9.02
N ALA A 161 4.40 -9.66 -7.85
CA ALA A 161 4.53 -8.78 -6.68
C ALA A 161 5.89 -8.08 -6.60
N ARG A 162 6.79 -8.34 -7.54
CA ARG A 162 8.18 -7.83 -7.52
C ARG A 162 8.91 -8.18 -6.21
N GLY A 163 8.94 -9.46 -5.86
CA GLY A 163 9.42 -10.02 -4.61
C GLY A 163 8.28 -10.18 -3.59
N PHE A 164 8.54 -9.90 -2.32
CA PHE A 164 7.51 -10.10 -1.28
C PHE A 164 6.24 -9.29 -1.55
N PRO A 165 5.04 -9.91 -1.55
CA PRO A 165 3.80 -9.25 -1.94
C PRO A 165 3.40 -8.15 -0.96
N ASP A 166 3.07 -6.98 -1.49
CA ASP A 166 2.42 -5.91 -0.74
C ASP A 166 0.93 -6.21 -0.49
N ARG A 167 0.27 -5.40 0.32
CA ARG A 167 -1.16 -5.60 0.65
C ARG A 167 -2.08 -5.57 -0.55
N ALA A 168 -1.80 -4.73 -1.55
CA ALA A 168 -2.59 -4.67 -2.78
C ALA A 168 -2.47 -5.98 -3.56
N SER A 169 -1.25 -6.50 -3.70
CA SER A 169 -0.98 -7.80 -4.32
C SER A 169 -1.67 -8.96 -3.58
N GLN A 170 -1.57 -9.00 -2.25
CA GLN A 170 -2.23 -10.03 -1.44
C GLN A 170 -3.75 -9.97 -1.59
N ARG A 171 -4.33 -8.75 -1.62
CA ARG A 171 -5.76 -8.55 -1.81
C ARG A 171 -6.21 -8.99 -3.20
N MET A 172 -5.41 -8.71 -4.25
CA MET A 172 -5.68 -9.19 -5.61
C MET A 172 -5.81 -10.73 -5.64
N VAL A 173 -4.81 -11.44 -5.13
CA VAL A 173 -4.82 -12.92 -5.08
C VAL A 173 -6.03 -13.42 -4.27
N SER A 174 -6.32 -12.80 -3.12
CA SER A 174 -7.49 -13.17 -2.31
C SER A 174 -8.82 -12.94 -3.03
N LEU A 175 -8.95 -11.88 -3.82
CA LEU A 175 -10.17 -11.62 -4.59
C LEU A 175 -10.31 -12.63 -5.74
N VAL A 176 -9.24 -12.90 -6.49
CA VAL A 176 -9.23 -13.90 -7.53
C VAL A 176 -9.67 -15.26 -7.00
N ALA A 177 -9.07 -15.71 -5.89
CA ALA A 177 -9.38 -17.00 -5.26
C ALA A 177 -10.84 -17.12 -4.75
N ARG A 178 -11.50 -15.99 -4.48
CA ARG A 178 -12.89 -15.98 -3.96
C ARG A 178 -13.94 -15.71 -5.01
N SER A 179 -13.57 -15.07 -6.10
CA SER A 179 -14.51 -14.55 -7.10
C SER A 179 -14.57 -15.39 -8.37
N SER A 180 -13.72 -16.40 -8.50
CA SER A 180 -13.65 -17.19 -9.72
C SER A 180 -13.15 -18.61 -9.47
N ASP A 181 -13.56 -19.53 -10.36
CA ASP A 181 -13.02 -20.90 -10.45
C ASP A 181 -11.76 -20.96 -11.32
N VAL A 182 -11.17 -19.82 -11.64
CA VAL A 182 -9.95 -19.73 -12.46
C VAL A 182 -8.78 -20.34 -11.69
N PRO A 183 -8.06 -21.31 -12.27
CA PRO A 183 -6.87 -21.90 -11.64
C PRO A 183 -5.81 -20.84 -11.30
N LEU A 184 -5.29 -20.93 -10.06
CA LEU A 184 -4.21 -20.10 -9.52
C LEU A 184 -2.88 -20.83 -9.59
#